data_69f2267eac31297aa75885b620a08efc
#
_entry.id   69f2267eac31297aa75885b620a08efc
#
_cell.length_a   1.000
_cell.length_b   1.000
_cell.length_c   1.000
_cell.angle_alpha   90.00
_cell.angle_beta   90.00
_cell.angle_gamma   90.00
#
_symmetry.space_group_name_H-M   'P 1'
#
loop_
_entity.id
_entity.type
_entity.pdbx_description
1 polymer ?
#
loop_
_entity_poly.entity_id
_entity_poly.type
_entity_poly.pdbx_seq_one_letter_code
_entity_poly.pdbx_strand_id
1 'polypeptide(L)'
;MNEILRIPTVEQVNLEHRLAHGKAAEAVQHATNCGLMLLQIKAGLSHGEWLPWLKRQQESGAIEFSQPTASKYMRLAANYNRDFNLE
;
A
#
# COMPACT_ATOMS: atom_id res chain seq x y z
N MET A 1 22.98 -7.41 2.79
CA MET A 1 21.96 -7.10 2.98
C MET A 1 21.11 -6.94 1.92
N ASN A 2 20.06 -7.22 1.90
CA ASN A 2 19.23 -7.24 0.87
C ASN A 2 18.02 -6.52 1.10
N GLU A 3 18.15 -5.22 1.08
CA GLU A 3 17.03 -4.47 1.30
C GLU A 3 16.02 -4.63 0.25
N ILE A 4 16.42 -4.98 -0.96
CA ILE A 4 15.46 -5.13 -2.03
C ILE A 4 14.53 -6.29 -1.81
N LEU A 5 14.87 -7.18 -0.90
CA LEU A 5 14.00 -8.31 -0.63
C LEU A 5 13.06 -8.07 0.53
N ARG A 6 13.14 -6.87 1.11
CA ARG A 6 12.32 -6.60 2.26
C ARG A 6 10.89 -6.29 1.85
N ILE A 7 9.96 -6.96 2.47
CA ILE A 7 8.53 -6.73 2.25
C ILE A 7 8.05 -5.75 3.30
N PRO A 8 7.27 -4.74 2.90
CA PRO A 8 6.77 -3.79 3.89
C PRO A 8 5.91 -4.49 4.93
N THR A 9 5.95 -4.00 6.14
CA THR A 9 5.14 -4.53 7.21
C THR A 9 3.79 -3.80 7.24
N VAL A 10 2.83 -4.41 7.89
CA VAL A 10 1.53 -3.78 8.04
C VAL A 10 1.66 -2.47 8.82
N GLU A 11 2.60 -2.43 9.77
CA GLU A 11 2.82 -1.20 10.52
C GLU A 11 3.30 -0.08 9.62
N GLN A 12 4.17 -0.39 8.65
CA GLN A 12 4.61 0.63 7.71
C GLN A 12 3.48 1.11 6.82
N VAL A 13 2.61 0.19 6.41
CA VAL A 13 1.45 0.55 5.59
C VAL A 13 0.55 1.51 6.36
N ASN A 14 0.27 1.19 7.62
CA ASN A 14 -0.59 2.04 8.42
C ASN A 14 0.02 3.40 8.68
N LEU A 15 1.34 3.44 8.87
CA LEU A 15 2.00 4.72 9.07
C LEU A 15 1.81 5.62 7.85
N GLU A 16 2.03 5.09 6.65
CA GLU A 16 1.84 5.89 5.45
C GLU A 16 0.37 6.33 5.31
N HIS A 17 -0.56 5.44 5.69
CA HIS A 17 -1.96 5.80 5.64
C HIS A 17 -2.25 7.00 6.54
N ARG A 18 -1.72 7.00 7.76
CA ARG A 18 -1.96 8.11 8.69
C ARG A 18 -1.33 9.39 8.17
N LEU A 19 -0.12 9.30 7.62
CA LEU A 19 0.56 10.46 7.09
C LEU A 19 -0.13 11.01 5.85
N ALA A 20 -0.90 10.18 5.17
CA ALA A 20 -1.63 10.61 4.00
C ALA A 20 -2.77 11.58 4.33
N HIS A 21 -3.02 11.81 5.63
CA HIS A 21 -4.04 12.77 6.02
C HIS A 21 -3.43 14.11 6.41
N GLY A 22 -2.13 14.30 6.14
CA GLY A 22 -1.48 15.56 6.49
C GLY A 22 -1.67 16.64 5.43
N LYS A 23 -0.63 17.42 5.20
CA LYS A 23 -0.70 18.49 4.21
C LYS A 23 -0.90 17.90 2.82
N ALA A 24 -1.58 18.67 1.96
CA ALA A 24 -2.01 18.13 0.68
C ALA A 24 -0.90 17.48 -0.13
N ALA A 25 0.21 18.18 -0.30
CA ALA A 25 1.28 17.63 -1.13
C ALA A 25 1.88 16.39 -0.51
N GLU A 26 2.09 16.43 0.80
CA GLU A 26 2.64 15.30 1.51
C GLU A 26 1.63 14.17 1.60
N ALA A 27 0.35 14.51 1.67
CA ALA A 27 -0.68 13.49 1.74
C ALA A 27 -0.69 12.64 0.48
N VAL A 28 -0.54 13.27 -0.68
CA VAL A 28 -0.51 12.52 -1.93
C VAL A 28 0.72 11.61 -1.97
N GLN A 29 1.85 12.12 -1.51
CA GLN A 29 3.05 11.31 -1.52
C GLN A 29 2.91 10.10 -0.59
N HIS A 30 2.35 10.29 0.59
CA HIS A 30 2.18 9.18 1.52
C HIS A 30 1.12 8.20 1.04
N ALA A 31 0.07 8.69 0.37
CA ALA A 31 -0.93 7.80 -0.20
C ALA A 31 -0.30 6.94 -1.30
N THR A 32 0.57 7.53 -2.12
CA THR A 32 1.29 6.80 -3.15
C THR A 32 2.21 5.76 -2.53
N ASN A 33 2.93 6.14 -1.48
CA ASN A 33 3.80 5.21 -0.78
C ASN A 33 3.02 4.04 -0.22
N CYS A 34 1.87 4.32 0.36
CA CYS A 34 1.01 3.27 0.90
C CYS A 34 0.61 2.30 -0.19
N GLY A 35 0.21 2.83 -1.35
CA GLY A 35 -0.18 2.01 -2.47
C GLY A 35 0.97 1.16 -3.00
N LEU A 36 2.18 1.73 -3.06
CA LEU A 36 3.34 0.97 -3.49
C LEU A 36 3.62 -0.20 -2.55
N MET A 37 3.50 0.05 -1.26
CA MET A 37 3.70 -1.02 -0.28
C MET A 37 2.67 -2.12 -0.43
N LEU A 38 1.40 -1.74 -0.64
CA LEU A 38 0.35 -2.74 -0.83
C LEU A 38 0.60 -3.55 -2.09
N LEU A 39 1.05 -2.90 -3.16
CA LEU A 39 1.36 -3.62 -4.39
C LEU A 39 2.51 -4.60 -4.19
N GLN A 40 3.51 -4.22 -3.40
CA GLN A 40 4.60 -5.12 -3.12
C GLN A 40 4.15 -6.34 -2.33
N ILE A 41 3.28 -6.12 -1.35
CA ILE A 41 2.74 -7.22 -0.56
C ILE A 41 1.93 -8.13 -1.47
N LYS A 42 1.07 -7.54 -2.30
CA LYS A 42 0.23 -8.32 -3.20
C LYS A 42 1.09 -9.17 -4.13
N ALA A 43 2.17 -8.59 -4.64
CA ALA A 43 3.03 -9.33 -5.57
C ALA A 43 3.67 -10.55 -4.91
N GLY A 44 3.81 -10.54 -3.59
CA GLY A 44 4.39 -11.66 -2.87
C GLY A 44 3.38 -12.72 -2.49
N LEU A 45 2.09 -12.50 -2.75
CA LEU A 45 1.07 -13.47 -2.43
C LEU A 45 0.74 -14.33 -3.64
N SER A 46 0.21 -15.52 -3.38
CA SER A 46 -0.21 -16.38 -4.45
C SER A 46 -1.45 -15.80 -5.11
N HIS A 47 -1.67 -16.22 -6.36
CA HIS A 47 -2.83 -15.76 -7.10
C HIS A 47 -4.11 -16.06 -6.32
N GLY A 48 -4.95 -15.08 -6.21
CA GLY A 48 -6.23 -15.25 -5.52
C GLY A 48 -6.17 -15.02 -4.02
N GLU A 49 -4.99 -14.75 -3.46
CA GLU A 49 -4.89 -14.60 -2.02
C GLU A 49 -4.94 -13.15 -1.54
N TRP A 50 -4.94 -12.21 -2.47
CA TRP A 50 -4.90 -10.80 -2.06
C TRP A 50 -6.11 -10.36 -1.25
N LEU A 51 -7.31 -10.60 -1.77
CA LEU A 51 -8.51 -10.15 -1.06
C LEU A 51 -8.71 -10.88 0.26
N PRO A 52 -8.52 -12.21 0.33
CA PRO A 52 -8.60 -12.88 1.63
C PRO A 52 -7.56 -12.34 2.63
N TRP A 53 -6.33 -12.07 2.15
CA TRP A 53 -5.30 -11.53 3.02
C TRP A 53 -5.73 -10.16 3.55
N LEU A 54 -6.17 -9.28 2.67
CA LEU A 54 -6.58 -7.94 3.07
C LEU A 54 -7.73 -8.00 4.08
N LYS A 55 -8.69 -8.87 3.82
CA LYS A 55 -9.83 -9.00 4.72
C LYS A 55 -9.40 -9.45 6.10
N ARG A 56 -8.47 -10.41 6.17
CA ARG A 56 -7.99 -10.87 7.46
C ARG A 56 -7.30 -9.74 8.22
N GLN A 57 -6.52 -8.92 7.52
CA GLN A 57 -5.83 -7.82 8.17
C GLN A 57 -6.79 -6.76 8.66
N GLN A 58 -7.87 -6.55 7.93
CA GLN A 58 -8.88 -5.57 8.35
C GLN A 58 -9.67 -6.08 9.53
N GLU A 59 -10.03 -7.36 9.51
CA GLU A 59 -10.83 -7.94 10.59
C GLU A 59 -10.05 -7.99 11.88
N SER A 60 -8.75 -8.19 11.81
CA SER A 60 -7.92 -8.22 13.00
C SER A 60 -7.58 -6.83 13.50
N GLY A 61 -7.88 -5.81 12.71
CA GLY A 61 -7.53 -4.44 13.06
C GLY A 61 -6.10 -4.08 12.69
N ALA A 62 -5.36 -5.00 12.06
CA ALA A 62 -3.98 -4.72 11.70
C ALA A 62 -3.88 -3.67 10.60
N ILE A 63 -4.81 -3.70 9.64
CA ILE A 63 -4.89 -2.63 8.64
C ILE A 63 -6.10 -1.78 8.99
N GLU A 64 -5.88 -0.47 9.05
CA GLU A 64 -6.85 0.46 9.61
C GLU A 64 -7.80 1.06 8.62
N PHE A 65 -7.72 0.70 7.36
CA PHE A 65 -8.56 1.30 6.34
C PHE A 65 -9.27 0.24 5.51
N SER A 66 -10.29 0.68 4.80
CA SER A 66 -11.18 -0.22 4.07
C SER A 66 -10.59 -0.69 2.75
N GLN A 67 -11.22 -1.70 2.15
CA GLN A 67 -10.80 -2.16 0.84
C GLN A 67 -10.90 -1.07 -0.22
N PRO A 68 -11.97 -0.27 -0.27
CA PRO A 68 -11.99 0.82 -1.25
C PRO A 68 -10.85 1.80 -1.08
N THR A 69 -10.45 2.09 0.15
CA THR A 69 -9.31 2.97 0.38
C THR A 69 -8.02 2.30 -0.08
N ALA A 70 -7.85 1.01 0.20
CA ALA A 70 -6.67 0.29 -0.27
C ALA A 70 -6.59 0.31 -1.79
N SER A 71 -7.73 0.11 -2.45
CA SER A 71 -7.77 0.13 -3.92
C SER A 71 -7.42 1.49 -4.47
N LYS A 72 -7.88 2.54 -3.80
CA LYS A 72 -7.57 3.90 -4.23
C LYS A 72 -6.07 4.15 -4.13
N TYR A 73 -5.45 3.76 -3.03
CA TYR A 73 -4.01 3.94 -2.87
C TYR A 73 -3.24 3.15 -3.94
N MET A 74 -3.66 1.92 -4.21
CA MET A 74 -2.97 1.09 -5.18
C MET A 74 -3.10 1.65 -6.59
N ARG A 75 -4.27 2.21 -6.91
CA ARG A 75 -4.47 2.82 -8.20
C ARG A 75 -3.61 4.06 -8.36
N LEU A 76 -3.50 4.85 -7.31
CA LEU A 76 -2.65 6.02 -7.33
C LEU A 76 -1.20 5.63 -7.58
N ALA A 77 -0.74 4.58 -6.90
CA ALA A 77 0.64 4.12 -7.05
C ALA A 77 0.88 3.57 -8.44
N ALA A 78 -0.09 2.85 -9.00
CA ALA A 78 0.05 2.30 -10.34
C ALA A 78 0.14 3.41 -11.38
N ASN A 79 -0.67 4.46 -11.21
CA ASN A 79 -0.63 5.58 -12.12
C ASN A 79 0.69 6.34 -12.00
N TYR A 80 1.20 6.47 -10.79
CA TYR A 80 2.47 7.13 -10.59
C TYR A 80 3.58 6.40 -11.34
N ASN A 81 3.66 5.08 -11.20
CA ASN A 81 4.68 4.33 -11.89
C ASN A 81 4.55 4.43 -13.40
N ARG A 82 3.33 4.39 -13.91
CA ARG A 82 3.12 4.47 -15.34
C ARG A 82 3.48 5.84 -15.88
N ASP A 83 3.05 6.89 -15.18
CA ASP A 83 3.25 8.23 -15.66
C ASP A 83 4.69 8.66 -15.63
N PHE A 84 5.44 8.22 -14.64
CA PHE A 84 6.81 8.66 -14.52
C PHE A 84 7.82 7.67 -15.06
N ASN A 85 7.35 6.46 -15.35
CA ASN A 85 8.19 5.48 -16.02
C ASN A 85 9.57 5.40 -15.45
N LEU A 86 9.69 4.95 -14.27
CA LEU A 86 10.96 4.92 -13.61
C LEU A 86 11.86 3.80 -14.06
N GLU A 87 11.53 3.09 -15.09
CA GLU A 87 12.33 2.03 -15.56
C GLU A 87 13.51 2.45 -16.22
#